data_28906e37783289b7ff1659ef680d7a37
#
_entry.id   28906e37783289b7ff1659ef680d7a37
#
_cell.length_a   1.000
_cell.length_b   1.000
_cell.length_c   1.000
_cell.angle_alpha   90.00
_cell.angle_beta   90.00
_cell.angle_gamma   90.00
#
_symmetry.space_group_name_H-M   'P 1'
#
loop_
_entity.id
_entity.type
_entity.pdbx_description
1 polymer ?
#
loop_
_entity_poly.entity_id
_entity_poly.type
_entity_poly.pdbx_seq_one_letter_code
_entity_poly.pdbx_strand_id
1 'polypeptide(L)'
;MWIRKSERDRETGRATPVPTQIVGNEEFAPLPQTPDQRRVEERIFELADHYSRKLGMSRRAFLRTSGGMAVSFMAMNEVFGPAFLVSEAEAAEPAASREMWPKKEFILDLQTHHVRDTMTGPTVFRSLTGKYGLNPVLSGTAPAKDSLHRANYVKEIFFDSDTVMACLTGAAFGPPDKYVLSADDIVETRNLVNEAAGSRRMLAHGIGTVASANWLEEAERQVRDLRIDAWKFYTGDPLQPWRHDDEKLVYPFYEKTLQLGVRNICTHKGLPLPGPGADYFRPDDVLKAA
;
A
#
# COMPACT_ATOMS: atom_id res chain seq x y z
N MET A 1 -13.10 22.13 -5.92
CA MET A 1 -14.57 22.08 -5.89
C MET A 1 -14.96 21.68 -4.49
N TRP A 2 -15.77 22.46 -3.78
CA TRP A 2 -16.22 22.12 -2.43
C TRP A 2 -17.31 21.07 -2.51
N ILE A 3 -17.12 19.89 -1.89
CA ILE A 3 -18.17 18.88 -1.80
C ILE A 3 -19.20 19.35 -0.78
N ARG A 4 -20.46 19.42 -1.19
CA ARG A 4 -21.56 19.79 -0.29
C ARG A 4 -21.79 18.67 0.73
N LYS A 5 -22.23 19.04 1.96
CA LYS A 5 -22.54 18.09 3.02
C LYS A 5 -23.53 16.99 2.56
N SER A 6 -24.48 17.34 1.67
CA SER A 6 -25.44 16.39 1.06
C SER A 6 -24.79 15.39 0.10
N GLU A 7 -23.54 15.60 -0.31
CA GLU A 7 -22.81 14.65 -1.17
C GLU A 7 -21.99 13.66 -0.35
N ARG A 8 -21.72 13.96 0.93
CA ARG A 8 -21.16 13.00 1.91
C ARG A 8 -22.17 11.90 2.26
N ASP A 9 -23.46 12.17 2.18
CA ASP A 9 -24.54 11.20 2.46
C ASP A 9 -24.67 10.12 1.37
N ARG A 10 -23.82 10.15 0.34
CA ARG A 10 -23.72 9.10 -0.68
C ARG A 10 -22.87 7.90 -0.25
N GLU A 11 -22.29 7.94 0.93
CA GLU A 11 -21.70 6.76 1.53
C GLU A 11 -22.81 5.78 1.89
N THR A 12 -22.94 4.73 1.08
CA THR A 12 -23.98 3.70 1.26
C THR A 12 -23.46 2.50 2.05
N GLY A 13 -22.14 2.40 2.21
CA GLY A 13 -21.49 1.30 2.95
C GLY A 13 -21.73 1.39 4.45
N ARG A 14 -21.92 0.23 5.08
CA ARG A 14 -22.01 0.11 6.55
C ARG A 14 -20.63 0.20 7.17
N ALA A 15 -20.55 0.65 8.42
CA ALA A 15 -19.29 0.72 9.15
C ALA A 15 -18.70 -0.68 9.38
N THR A 16 -17.57 -0.96 8.78
CA THR A 16 -16.76 -2.17 8.87
C THR A 16 -15.34 -1.83 9.31
N PRO A 17 -14.55 -2.78 9.84
CA PRO A 17 -13.16 -2.55 10.23
C PRO A 17 -12.28 -2.04 9.07
N VAL A 18 -12.58 -2.49 7.84
CA VAL A 18 -11.95 -2.03 6.60
C VAL A 18 -13.03 -1.37 5.75
N PRO A 19 -12.81 -0.17 5.21
CA PRO A 19 -13.79 0.46 4.32
C PRO A 19 -14.11 -0.43 3.12
N THR A 20 -15.40 -0.68 2.89
CA THR A 20 -15.89 -1.46 1.74
C THR A 20 -16.34 -0.59 0.57
N GLN A 21 -16.21 0.70 0.72
CA GLN A 21 -16.44 1.69 -0.32
C GLN A 21 -15.20 2.60 -0.41
N ILE A 22 -14.86 3.06 -1.60
CA ILE A 22 -13.82 4.06 -1.77
C ILE A 22 -14.33 5.37 -1.14
N VAL A 23 -13.71 5.76 -0.03
CA VAL A 23 -14.03 7.01 0.65
C VAL A 23 -13.31 8.16 -0.05
N GLY A 24 -14.00 9.26 -0.27
CA GLY A 24 -13.40 10.49 -0.78
C GLY A 24 -12.59 11.18 0.33
N ASN A 25 -11.55 11.89 -0.09
CA ASN A 25 -10.74 12.76 0.78
C ASN A 25 -11.34 14.14 0.97
N GLU A 26 -12.66 14.29 0.82
CA GLU A 26 -13.42 15.54 0.79
C GLU A 26 -13.25 16.39 -0.49
N GLU A 27 -12.37 16.03 -1.40
CA GLU A 27 -12.22 16.66 -2.72
C GLU A 27 -13.12 16.03 -3.77
N PHE A 28 -13.45 14.75 -3.60
CA PHE A 28 -14.27 13.98 -4.55
C PHE A 28 -15.42 13.29 -3.80
N ALA A 29 -16.58 13.20 -4.45
CA ALA A 29 -17.68 12.39 -3.93
C ALA A 29 -17.29 10.90 -3.96
N PRO A 30 -17.63 10.09 -2.94
CA PRO A 30 -17.40 8.66 -2.96
C PRO A 30 -18.08 8.00 -4.17
N LEU A 31 -17.37 7.08 -4.80
CA LEU A 31 -17.95 6.26 -5.85
C LEU A 31 -18.95 5.26 -5.23
N PRO A 32 -20.05 4.93 -5.94
CA PRO A 32 -20.94 3.87 -5.49
C PRO A 32 -20.18 2.56 -5.30
N GLN A 33 -20.55 1.79 -4.25
CA GLN A 33 -19.99 0.46 -4.06
C GLN A 33 -20.22 -0.42 -5.30
N THR A 34 -19.16 -1.11 -5.72
CA THR A 34 -19.28 -2.16 -6.73
C THR A 34 -20.04 -3.38 -6.17
N PRO A 35 -20.54 -4.29 -7.02
CA PRO A 35 -21.15 -5.54 -6.55
C PRO A 35 -20.21 -6.34 -5.65
N ASP A 36 -18.92 -6.40 -5.96
CA ASP A 36 -17.93 -7.14 -5.15
C ASP A 36 -17.67 -6.46 -3.81
N GLN A 37 -17.59 -5.14 -3.75
CA GLN A 37 -17.49 -4.41 -2.48
C GLN A 37 -18.70 -4.66 -1.58
N ARG A 38 -19.90 -4.71 -2.13
CA ARG A 38 -21.12 -5.09 -1.38
C ARG A 38 -21.06 -6.53 -0.89
N ARG A 39 -20.60 -7.46 -1.72
CA ARG A 39 -20.41 -8.87 -1.31
C ARG A 39 -19.41 -9.00 -0.16
N VAL A 40 -18.29 -8.28 -0.22
CA VAL A 40 -17.32 -8.22 0.90
C VAL A 40 -18.00 -7.70 2.16
N GLU A 41 -18.74 -6.60 2.07
CA GLU A 41 -19.46 -6.02 3.21
C GLU A 41 -20.44 -7.03 3.83
N GLU A 42 -21.29 -7.63 3.03
CA GLU A 42 -22.26 -8.64 3.48
C GLU A 42 -21.54 -9.80 4.16
N ARG A 43 -20.47 -10.28 3.54
CA ARG A 43 -19.68 -11.38 4.10
C ARG A 43 -19.00 -11.04 5.42
N ILE A 44 -18.48 -9.82 5.58
CA ILE A 44 -17.94 -9.33 6.86
C ILE A 44 -19.02 -9.44 7.95
N PHE A 45 -20.24 -8.99 7.67
CA PHE A 45 -21.32 -9.03 8.66
C PHE A 45 -21.78 -10.45 8.98
N GLU A 46 -21.82 -11.36 8.01
CA GLU A 46 -22.15 -12.78 8.26
C GLU A 46 -21.10 -13.44 9.16
N LEU A 47 -19.81 -13.28 8.83
CA LEU A 47 -18.73 -13.81 9.63
C LEU A 47 -18.71 -13.17 11.04
N ALA A 48 -18.91 -11.86 11.13
CA ALA A 48 -18.97 -11.18 12.40
C ALA A 48 -20.15 -11.66 13.27
N ASP A 49 -21.31 -11.94 12.68
CA ASP A 49 -22.44 -12.54 13.40
C ASP A 49 -22.13 -13.96 13.90
N HIS A 50 -21.42 -14.74 13.11
CA HIS A 50 -21.01 -16.10 13.50
C HIS A 50 -20.04 -16.06 14.69
N TYR A 51 -18.92 -15.33 14.55
CA TYR A 51 -17.88 -15.34 15.58
C TYR A 51 -18.25 -14.54 16.82
N SER A 52 -19.00 -13.44 16.70
CA SER A 52 -19.46 -12.69 17.87
C SER A 52 -20.38 -13.52 18.78
N ARG A 53 -21.28 -14.34 18.19
CA ARG A 53 -22.10 -15.29 18.95
C ARG A 53 -21.27 -16.35 19.66
N LYS A 54 -20.28 -16.91 18.95
CA LYS A 54 -19.36 -17.91 19.51
C LYS A 54 -18.57 -17.34 20.70
N LEU A 55 -18.22 -16.06 20.66
CA LEU A 55 -17.47 -15.37 21.71
C LEU A 55 -18.36 -14.69 22.77
N GLY A 56 -19.69 -14.83 22.68
CA GLY A 56 -20.62 -14.26 23.66
C GLY A 56 -20.63 -12.72 23.67
N MET A 57 -20.31 -12.08 22.56
CA MET A 57 -20.27 -10.62 22.46
C MET A 57 -21.20 -10.07 21.37
N SER A 58 -21.50 -8.76 21.42
CA SER A 58 -22.28 -8.15 20.35
C SER A 58 -21.44 -8.03 19.06
N ARG A 59 -22.09 -8.13 17.89
CA ARG A 59 -21.43 -7.93 16.59
C ARG A 59 -20.66 -6.60 16.53
N ARG A 60 -21.26 -5.51 17.05
CA ARG A 60 -20.61 -4.20 17.08
C ARG A 60 -19.34 -4.19 17.92
N ALA A 61 -19.33 -4.87 19.05
CA ALA A 61 -18.15 -5.01 19.90
C ALA A 61 -17.09 -5.88 19.19
N PHE A 62 -17.51 -6.98 18.56
CA PHE A 62 -16.63 -7.88 17.81
C PHE A 62 -15.92 -7.16 16.65
N LEU A 63 -16.65 -6.38 15.85
CA LEU A 63 -16.08 -5.63 14.72
C LEU A 63 -15.03 -4.57 15.15
N ARG A 64 -14.95 -4.25 16.43
CA ARG A 64 -13.93 -3.35 16.99
C ARG A 64 -12.69 -4.07 17.51
N THR A 65 -12.63 -5.38 17.35
CA THR A 65 -11.50 -6.22 17.79
C THR A 65 -10.63 -6.61 16.61
N SER A 66 -9.46 -7.16 16.89
CA SER A 66 -8.62 -7.82 15.88
C SER A 66 -9.31 -9.00 15.19
N GLY A 67 -10.23 -9.70 15.88
CA GLY A 67 -11.10 -10.70 15.25
C GLY A 67 -12.03 -10.10 14.19
N GLY A 68 -12.54 -8.88 14.42
CA GLY A 68 -13.29 -8.14 13.41
C GLY A 68 -12.45 -7.81 12.18
N MET A 69 -11.17 -7.48 12.36
CA MET A 69 -10.24 -7.27 11.27
C MET A 69 -9.93 -8.58 10.52
N ALA A 70 -9.76 -9.69 11.26
CA ALA A 70 -9.54 -11.01 10.67
C ALA A 70 -10.68 -11.41 9.73
N VAL A 71 -11.95 -11.28 10.18
CA VAL A 71 -13.11 -11.59 9.31
C VAL A 71 -13.20 -10.67 8.11
N SER A 72 -12.73 -9.43 8.21
CA SER A 72 -12.68 -8.53 7.05
C SER A 72 -11.70 -9.03 5.99
N PHE A 73 -10.52 -9.49 6.40
CA PHE A 73 -9.56 -10.10 5.48
C PHE A 73 -10.03 -11.45 4.93
N MET A 74 -10.70 -12.27 5.74
CA MET A 74 -11.32 -13.51 5.26
C MET A 74 -12.36 -13.23 4.19
N ALA A 75 -13.24 -12.26 4.41
CA ALA A 75 -14.26 -11.85 3.44
C ALA A 75 -13.65 -11.33 2.14
N MET A 76 -12.58 -10.54 2.21
CA MET A 76 -11.84 -10.08 1.02
C MET A 76 -11.19 -11.24 0.27
N ASN A 77 -10.60 -12.20 0.98
CA ASN A 77 -10.02 -13.38 0.35
C ASN A 77 -11.07 -14.23 -0.39
N GLU A 78 -12.27 -14.36 0.16
CA GLU A 78 -13.36 -15.13 -0.48
C GLU A 78 -13.86 -14.45 -1.77
N VAL A 79 -13.88 -13.13 -1.82
CA VAL A 79 -14.41 -12.39 -2.98
C VAL A 79 -13.36 -12.10 -4.04
N PHE A 80 -12.14 -11.72 -3.63
CA PHE A 80 -11.08 -11.28 -4.53
C PHE A 80 -9.97 -12.33 -4.75
N GLY A 81 -10.06 -13.47 -4.06
CA GLY A 81 -9.01 -14.48 -4.04
C GLY A 81 -8.00 -14.26 -2.90
N PRO A 82 -7.15 -15.26 -2.61
CA PRO A 82 -6.29 -15.31 -1.44
C PRO A 82 -5.17 -14.26 -1.52
N ALA A 83 -5.40 -13.10 -0.93
CA ALA A 83 -4.46 -11.99 -0.84
C ALA A 83 -3.86 -11.83 0.57
N PHE A 84 -4.61 -12.22 1.61
CA PHE A 84 -4.22 -12.03 3.00
C PHE A 84 -4.00 -13.39 3.69
N LEU A 85 -2.89 -13.50 4.41
CA LEU A 85 -2.67 -14.65 5.29
C LEU A 85 -3.44 -14.41 6.60
N VAL A 86 -4.58 -15.04 6.73
CA VAL A 86 -5.46 -14.95 7.89
C VAL A 86 -6.09 -16.31 8.13
N SER A 87 -6.14 -16.74 9.40
CA SER A 87 -6.72 -18.01 9.83
C SER A 87 -8.07 -17.82 10.52
N GLU A 88 -8.89 -18.87 10.54
CA GLU A 88 -10.12 -18.89 11.31
C GLU A 88 -9.87 -18.74 12.82
N ALA A 89 -8.73 -19.22 13.33
CA ALA A 89 -8.33 -19.08 14.71
C ALA A 89 -8.22 -17.61 15.13
N GLU A 90 -7.72 -16.74 14.27
CA GLU A 90 -7.63 -15.30 14.54
C GLU A 90 -8.99 -14.63 14.72
N ALA A 91 -10.02 -15.14 14.06
CA ALA A 91 -11.40 -14.67 14.24
C ALA A 91 -12.08 -15.31 15.45
N ALA A 92 -11.76 -16.58 15.75
CA ALA A 92 -12.45 -17.39 16.75
C ALA A 92 -11.88 -17.24 18.16
N GLU A 93 -10.58 -16.96 18.29
CA GLU A 93 -9.84 -16.98 19.55
C GLU A 93 -9.14 -15.65 19.84
N PRO A 94 -9.61 -14.87 20.84
CA PRO A 94 -8.99 -13.58 21.18
C PRO A 94 -7.51 -13.68 21.56
N ALA A 95 -7.05 -14.85 22.03
CA ALA A 95 -5.64 -15.08 22.33
C ALA A 95 -4.79 -15.18 21.07
N ALA A 96 -5.21 -16.01 20.11
CA ALA A 96 -4.53 -16.15 18.80
C ALA A 96 -4.49 -14.81 18.05
N SER A 97 -5.60 -14.08 18.07
CA SER A 97 -5.67 -12.76 17.47
C SER A 97 -4.72 -11.75 18.14
N ARG A 98 -4.58 -11.78 19.47
CA ARG A 98 -3.63 -10.90 20.19
C ARG A 98 -2.18 -11.30 19.99
N GLU A 99 -1.92 -12.56 19.77
CA GLU A 99 -0.57 -13.06 19.47
C GLU A 99 -0.10 -12.58 18.08
N MET A 100 -0.99 -12.67 17.09
CA MET A 100 -0.69 -12.21 15.73
C MET A 100 -0.64 -10.68 15.63
N TRP A 101 -1.47 -9.98 16.40
CA TRP A 101 -1.59 -8.51 16.39
C TRP A 101 -1.46 -7.94 17.79
N PRO A 102 -0.25 -7.83 18.31
CA PRO A 102 -0.02 -7.47 19.72
C PRO A 102 -0.38 -6.01 20.06
N LYS A 103 -0.65 -5.18 19.06
CA LYS A 103 -1.03 -3.78 19.23
C LYS A 103 -2.55 -3.64 19.29
N LYS A 104 -3.04 -2.57 19.95
CA LYS A 104 -4.47 -2.33 20.16
C LYS A 104 -5.23 -2.04 18.87
N GLU A 105 -4.54 -1.44 17.92
CA GLU A 105 -5.07 -1.07 16.61
C GLU A 105 -4.27 -1.76 15.52
N PHE A 106 -4.94 -2.15 14.45
CA PHE A 106 -4.25 -2.65 13.27
C PHE A 106 -3.91 -1.47 12.36
N ILE A 107 -2.65 -1.11 12.33
CA ILE A 107 -2.14 -0.06 11.45
C ILE A 107 -1.34 -0.72 10.32
N LEU A 108 -1.83 -0.55 9.10
CA LEU A 108 -1.13 -0.96 7.88
C LEU A 108 -0.69 0.29 7.12
N ASP A 109 0.60 0.53 7.08
CA ASP A 109 1.18 1.59 6.25
C ASP A 109 1.47 1.05 4.84
N LEU A 110 0.70 1.51 3.86
CA LEU A 110 0.79 1.03 2.48
C LEU A 110 1.93 1.64 1.67
N GLN A 111 2.63 2.64 2.20
CA GLN A 111 3.68 3.32 1.46
C GLN A 111 4.81 3.81 2.37
N THR A 112 5.74 2.93 2.62
CA THR A 112 6.94 3.23 3.40
C THR A 112 8.18 3.21 2.52
N HIS A 113 9.22 3.92 2.93
CA HIS A 113 10.46 4.05 2.19
C HIS A 113 11.69 4.03 3.11
N HIS A 114 12.76 3.44 2.62
CA HIS A 114 14.11 3.76 3.08
C HIS A 114 15.02 3.93 1.86
N VAL A 115 16.28 4.22 2.05
CA VAL A 115 17.29 4.28 0.98
C VAL A 115 18.35 3.20 1.22
N ARG A 116 19.10 2.85 0.17
CA ARG A 116 20.26 1.96 0.31
C ARG A 116 21.24 2.50 1.35
N ASP A 117 21.82 1.63 2.15
CA ASP A 117 22.80 2.02 3.17
C ASP A 117 24.08 2.66 2.58
N THR A 118 24.32 2.50 1.28
CA THR A 118 25.39 3.17 0.53
C THR A 118 25.04 4.59 0.08
N MET A 119 23.78 4.99 0.17
CA MET A 119 23.35 6.33 -0.22
C MET A 119 23.39 7.27 0.99
N THR A 120 24.06 8.41 0.82
CA THR A 120 23.80 9.55 1.70
C THR A 120 22.40 10.05 1.39
N GLY A 121 21.49 9.95 2.35
CA GLY A 121 20.06 10.18 2.16
C GLY A 121 19.72 11.43 1.36
N PRO A 122 18.57 11.45 0.69
CA PRO A 122 18.21 12.52 -0.22
C PRO A 122 18.03 13.83 0.53
N THR A 123 19.11 14.59 0.67
CA THR A 123 19.12 15.95 1.22
C THR A 123 18.08 16.84 0.52
N VAL A 124 17.73 16.48 -0.72
CA VAL A 124 16.70 17.19 -1.49
C VAL A 124 15.33 17.14 -0.83
N PHE A 125 14.89 15.99 -0.28
CA PHE A 125 13.58 15.92 0.38
C PHE A 125 13.54 16.73 1.66
N ARG A 126 14.63 16.75 2.41
CA ARG A 126 14.72 17.56 3.62
C ARG A 126 14.79 19.06 3.32
N SER A 127 15.50 19.44 2.26
CA SER A 127 15.50 20.82 1.80
C SER A 127 14.13 21.28 1.29
N LEU A 128 13.37 20.37 0.65
CA LEU A 128 12.00 20.66 0.21
C LEU A 128 11.05 20.82 1.40
N THR A 129 11.11 19.96 2.43
CA THR A 129 10.30 20.12 3.64
C THR A 129 10.57 21.45 4.37
N GLY A 130 11.82 21.87 4.44
CA GLY A 130 12.21 23.18 4.99
C GLY A 130 11.75 24.33 4.10
N LYS A 131 11.98 24.24 2.79
CA LYS A 131 11.63 25.28 1.82
C LYS A 131 10.13 25.56 1.73
N TYR A 132 9.30 24.52 1.82
CA TYR A 132 7.84 24.65 1.76
C TYR A 132 7.18 24.78 3.13
N GLY A 133 7.94 24.86 4.21
CA GLY A 133 7.40 25.00 5.56
C GLY A 133 6.58 23.80 6.05
N LEU A 134 6.74 22.63 5.41
CA LEU A 134 5.97 21.41 5.73
C LEU A 134 6.34 20.85 7.11
N ASN A 135 7.56 21.03 7.55
CA ASN A 135 8.01 20.69 8.90
C ASN A 135 9.07 21.69 9.40
N PRO A 136 8.67 22.73 10.16
CA PRO A 136 9.60 23.74 10.65
C PRO A 136 10.65 23.20 11.63
N VAL A 137 10.37 22.09 12.32
CA VAL A 137 11.34 21.42 13.23
C VAL A 137 12.54 20.87 12.46
N LEU A 138 12.33 20.46 11.23
CA LEU A 138 13.39 19.94 10.35
C LEU A 138 14.13 21.05 9.60
N SER A 139 13.62 22.28 9.63
CA SER A 139 14.24 23.41 8.93
C SER A 139 15.59 23.74 9.55
N GLY A 140 16.64 23.77 8.70
CA GLY A 140 18.00 24.12 9.13
C GLY A 140 18.79 23.02 9.81
N THR A 141 18.22 21.83 10.07
CA THR A 141 18.97 20.71 10.65
C THR A 141 19.53 19.83 9.54
N ALA A 142 20.83 19.50 9.60
CA ALA A 142 21.41 18.48 8.73
C ALA A 142 20.84 17.11 9.10
N PRO A 143 20.41 16.27 8.13
CA PRO A 143 20.02 14.91 8.44
C PRO A 143 21.23 14.13 8.96
N ALA A 144 21.01 13.26 9.94
CA ALA A 144 22.01 12.25 10.25
C ALA A 144 22.29 11.42 8.99
N LYS A 145 23.54 11.03 8.79
CA LYS A 145 24.02 10.42 7.54
C LYS A 145 23.27 9.13 7.19
N ASP A 146 22.78 8.42 8.20
CA ASP A 146 22.10 7.13 8.17
C ASP A 146 20.61 7.20 8.52
N SER A 147 20.06 8.41 8.69
CA SER A 147 18.66 8.60 9.16
C SER A 147 17.59 7.94 8.28
N LEU A 148 17.88 7.72 7.01
CA LEU A 148 16.98 7.07 6.07
C LEU A 148 17.39 5.63 5.70
N HIS A 149 18.39 5.08 6.37
CA HIS A 149 18.86 3.72 6.12
C HIS A 149 17.93 2.68 6.73
N ARG A 150 18.05 1.43 6.25
CA ARG A 150 17.21 0.30 6.64
C ARG A 150 17.06 0.11 8.15
N ALA A 151 18.14 0.21 8.91
CA ALA A 151 18.09 0.00 10.36
C ALA A 151 17.20 1.03 11.07
N ASN A 152 17.35 2.31 10.74
CA ASN A 152 16.49 3.37 11.26
C ASN A 152 15.04 3.24 10.79
N TYR A 153 14.84 2.89 9.53
CA TYR A 153 13.52 2.62 8.99
C TYR A 153 12.79 1.53 9.79
N VAL A 154 13.45 0.39 10.02
CA VAL A 154 12.86 -0.71 10.80
C VAL A 154 12.53 -0.26 12.22
N LYS A 155 13.44 0.49 12.84
CA LYS A 155 13.23 1.04 14.18
C LYS A 155 12.01 1.97 14.22
N GLU A 156 11.95 2.97 13.36
CA GLU A 156 10.88 3.98 13.35
C GLU A 156 9.52 3.37 13.04
N ILE A 157 9.45 2.46 12.06
CA ILE A 157 8.18 1.86 11.64
C ILE A 157 7.65 0.83 12.62
N PHE A 158 8.50 -0.04 13.17
CA PHE A 158 8.03 -1.21 13.94
C PHE A 158 8.27 -1.12 15.44
N PHE A 159 9.19 -0.27 15.90
CA PHE A 159 9.51 -0.14 17.32
C PHE A 159 9.04 1.18 17.91
N ASP A 160 9.21 2.29 17.19
CA ASP A 160 8.86 3.63 17.68
C ASP A 160 7.42 4.05 17.31
N SER A 161 6.73 3.29 16.45
CA SER A 161 5.35 3.54 16.05
C SER A 161 4.44 2.34 16.35
N ASP A 162 3.13 2.55 16.25
CA ASP A 162 2.12 1.49 16.39
C ASP A 162 1.82 0.73 15.09
N THR A 163 2.67 0.87 14.07
CA THR A 163 2.52 0.17 12.80
C THR A 163 2.65 -1.33 12.98
N VAL A 164 1.60 -2.05 12.61
CA VAL A 164 1.57 -3.52 12.68
C VAL A 164 2.14 -4.14 11.43
N MET A 165 1.77 -3.61 10.27
CA MET A 165 2.29 -4.03 8.97
C MET A 165 2.69 -2.82 8.14
N ALA A 166 3.68 -3.00 7.29
CA ALA A 166 4.12 -1.98 6.34
C ALA A 166 4.30 -2.57 4.94
N CYS A 167 4.08 -1.76 3.91
CA CYS A 167 4.45 -2.08 2.54
C CYS A 167 5.65 -1.23 2.14
N LEU A 168 6.78 -1.88 1.91
CA LEU A 168 7.99 -1.19 1.49
C LEU A 168 7.98 -0.95 -0.01
N THR A 169 8.27 0.26 -0.41
CA THR A 169 8.37 0.66 -1.81
C THR A 169 9.64 1.45 -2.10
N GLY A 170 10.13 1.33 -3.32
CA GLY A 170 11.19 2.17 -3.87
C GLY A 170 10.63 3.27 -4.75
N ALA A 171 11.53 4.10 -5.26
CA ALA A 171 11.23 5.09 -6.28
C ALA A 171 12.11 4.82 -7.51
N ALA A 172 11.47 4.36 -8.58
CA ALA A 172 12.13 4.02 -9.83
C ALA A 172 12.21 5.28 -10.72
N PHE A 173 13.23 6.10 -10.50
CA PHE A 173 13.55 7.25 -11.33
C PHE A 173 14.91 7.08 -12.00
N GLY A 174 14.95 7.31 -13.30
CA GLY A 174 16.15 7.14 -14.09
C GLY A 174 16.54 5.67 -14.31
N PRO A 175 17.82 5.37 -14.55
CA PRO A 175 18.28 4.02 -14.78
C PRO A 175 18.27 3.19 -13.49
N PRO A 176 18.09 1.84 -13.56
CA PRO A 176 17.92 0.97 -12.40
C PRO A 176 19.05 1.04 -11.36
N ASP A 177 20.29 1.30 -11.79
CA ASP A 177 21.44 1.46 -10.88
C ASP A 177 21.37 2.73 -10.00
N LYS A 178 20.52 3.68 -10.35
CA LYS A 178 20.26 4.92 -9.61
C LYS A 178 19.03 4.88 -8.72
N TYR A 179 18.26 3.81 -8.76
CA TYR A 179 17.09 3.68 -7.87
C TYR A 179 17.51 3.79 -6.40
N VAL A 180 16.74 4.51 -5.61
CA VAL A 180 16.97 4.62 -4.15
C VAL A 180 16.88 3.27 -3.44
N LEU A 181 16.01 2.39 -3.94
CA LEU A 181 15.94 0.96 -3.66
C LEU A 181 15.63 0.22 -4.96
N SER A 182 16.26 -0.91 -5.19
CA SER A 182 15.85 -1.86 -6.22
C SER A 182 14.73 -2.77 -5.70
N ALA A 183 14.08 -3.52 -6.60
CA ALA A 183 13.12 -4.54 -6.17
C ALA A 183 13.77 -5.61 -5.28
N ASP A 184 15.02 -5.96 -5.55
CA ASP A 184 15.82 -6.90 -4.75
C ASP A 184 16.08 -6.36 -3.34
N ASP A 185 16.47 -5.08 -3.19
CA ASP A 185 16.68 -4.42 -1.87
C ASP A 185 15.38 -4.39 -1.05
N ILE A 186 14.25 -4.12 -1.71
CA ILE A 186 12.92 -4.10 -1.08
C ILE A 186 12.58 -5.48 -0.52
N VAL A 187 12.76 -6.51 -1.33
CA VAL A 187 12.46 -7.90 -0.97
C VAL A 187 13.43 -8.42 0.09
N GLU A 188 14.70 -8.07 0.03
CA GLU A 188 15.67 -8.39 1.08
C GLU A 188 15.20 -7.82 2.43
N THR A 189 14.82 -6.54 2.47
CA THR A 189 14.32 -5.90 3.70
C THR A 189 13.03 -6.56 4.19
N ARG A 190 12.07 -6.86 3.30
CA ARG A 190 10.86 -7.61 3.66
C ARG A 190 11.19 -8.95 4.30
N ASN A 191 12.07 -9.71 3.70
CA ASN A 191 12.41 -11.04 4.19
C ASN A 191 13.07 -10.96 5.57
N LEU A 192 14.01 -10.03 5.76
CA LEU A 192 14.67 -9.80 7.05
C LEU A 192 13.67 -9.44 8.15
N VAL A 193 12.74 -8.53 7.88
CA VAL A 193 11.72 -8.13 8.87
C VAL A 193 10.78 -9.27 9.19
N ASN A 194 10.29 -10.00 8.18
CA ASN A 194 9.36 -11.10 8.38
C ASN A 194 10.01 -12.29 9.11
N GLU A 195 11.27 -12.58 8.83
CA GLU A 195 12.06 -13.60 9.54
C GLU A 195 12.26 -13.20 11.01
N ALA A 196 12.73 -11.99 11.25
CA ALA A 196 12.96 -11.48 12.61
C ALA A 196 11.67 -11.43 13.45
N ALA A 197 10.53 -11.13 12.82
CA ALA A 197 9.23 -11.08 13.49
C ALA A 197 8.58 -12.48 13.65
N GLY A 198 9.07 -13.51 12.96
CA GLY A 198 8.42 -14.82 12.88
C GLY A 198 7.02 -14.78 12.27
N SER A 199 6.68 -13.71 11.56
CA SER A 199 5.35 -13.47 10.98
C SER A 199 5.41 -12.46 9.83
N ARG A 200 4.35 -12.42 9.01
CA ARG A 200 4.26 -11.49 7.88
C ARG A 200 3.95 -10.07 8.36
N ARG A 201 4.97 -9.26 8.58
CA ARG A 201 4.88 -7.87 9.03
C ARG A 201 5.17 -6.88 7.92
N MET A 202 5.83 -7.32 6.85
CA MET A 202 6.19 -6.46 5.74
C MET A 202 5.76 -7.07 4.41
N LEU A 203 5.22 -6.22 3.55
CA LEU A 203 4.92 -6.46 2.14
C LEU A 203 5.95 -5.73 1.27
N ALA A 204 6.10 -6.18 0.03
CA ALA A 204 7.05 -5.63 -0.93
C ALA A 204 6.34 -5.19 -2.21
N HIS A 205 6.51 -3.94 -2.61
CA HIS A 205 6.18 -3.51 -3.96
C HIS A 205 7.25 -3.93 -4.97
N GLY A 206 6.83 -4.42 -6.12
CA GLY A 206 7.64 -4.41 -7.33
C GLY A 206 7.72 -2.99 -7.88
N ILE A 207 8.84 -2.65 -8.49
CA ILE A 207 9.10 -1.32 -9.02
C ILE A 207 9.77 -1.38 -10.40
N GLY A 208 9.64 -0.32 -11.17
CA GLY A 208 10.29 -0.17 -12.48
C GLY A 208 9.57 0.84 -13.34
N THR A 209 9.80 0.74 -14.64
CA THR A 209 9.09 1.52 -15.65
C THR A 209 8.64 0.64 -16.79
N VAL A 210 7.37 0.73 -17.16
CA VAL A 210 6.82 0.00 -18.32
C VAL A 210 7.44 0.44 -19.64
N ALA A 211 8.09 1.60 -19.69
CA ALA A 211 8.81 2.11 -20.85
C ALA A 211 10.17 1.44 -21.08
N SER A 212 10.64 0.60 -20.16
CA SER A 212 11.87 -0.16 -20.34
C SER A 212 11.68 -1.30 -21.35
N ALA A 213 12.66 -1.50 -22.23
CA ALA A 213 12.60 -2.52 -23.28
C ALA A 213 12.37 -3.95 -22.73
N ASN A 214 12.92 -4.26 -21.56
CA ASN A 214 12.85 -5.60 -20.95
C ASN A 214 11.81 -5.68 -19.82
N TRP A 215 10.85 -4.73 -19.80
CA TRP A 215 9.96 -4.62 -18.64
C TRP A 215 9.11 -5.86 -18.39
N LEU A 216 8.58 -6.50 -19.42
CA LEU A 216 7.73 -7.69 -19.22
C LEU A 216 8.50 -8.89 -18.64
N GLU A 217 9.77 -9.05 -19.00
CA GLU A 217 10.66 -10.08 -18.44
C GLU A 217 11.02 -9.74 -16.99
N GLU A 218 11.36 -8.49 -16.72
CA GLU A 218 11.66 -8.03 -15.37
C GLU A 218 10.44 -8.12 -14.46
N ALA A 219 9.25 -7.79 -14.96
CA ALA A 219 8.01 -7.96 -14.21
C ALA A 219 7.75 -9.44 -13.85
N GLU A 220 7.96 -10.36 -14.79
CA GLU A 220 7.85 -11.79 -14.51
C GLU A 220 8.85 -12.26 -13.45
N ARG A 221 10.11 -11.80 -13.52
CA ARG A 221 11.15 -12.07 -12.51
C ARG A 221 10.71 -11.57 -11.13
N GLN A 222 10.25 -10.32 -11.04
CA GLN A 222 9.84 -9.75 -9.76
C GLN A 222 8.68 -10.51 -9.11
N VAL A 223 7.74 -11.00 -9.90
CA VAL A 223 6.63 -11.80 -9.37
C VAL A 223 7.08 -13.21 -9.00
N ARG A 224 7.79 -13.91 -9.89
CA ARG A 224 8.13 -15.34 -9.69
C ARG A 224 9.26 -15.56 -8.71
N ASP A 225 10.35 -14.79 -8.86
CA ASP A 225 11.56 -15.00 -8.09
C ASP A 225 11.54 -14.18 -6.79
N LEU A 226 11.13 -12.90 -6.87
CA LEU A 226 11.09 -12.02 -5.72
C LEU A 226 9.78 -12.09 -4.93
N ARG A 227 8.70 -12.63 -5.53
CA ARG A 227 7.39 -12.77 -4.87
C ARG A 227 6.89 -11.46 -4.29
N ILE A 228 6.85 -10.45 -5.14
CA ILE A 228 6.29 -9.15 -4.75
C ILE A 228 4.79 -9.25 -4.47
N ASP A 229 4.26 -8.33 -3.67
CA ASP A 229 2.86 -8.33 -3.24
C ASP A 229 1.98 -7.40 -4.09
N ALA A 230 2.56 -6.33 -4.62
CA ALA A 230 1.88 -5.33 -5.45
C ALA A 230 2.92 -4.56 -6.27
N TRP A 231 2.44 -3.67 -7.16
CA TRP A 231 3.28 -2.79 -7.95
C TRP A 231 3.27 -1.36 -7.43
N LYS A 232 4.40 -0.65 -7.57
CA LYS A 232 4.47 0.79 -7.36
C LYS A 232 5.17 1.48 -8.51
N PHE A 233 4.50 2.46 -9.11
CA PHE A 233 5.00 3.21 -10.24
C PHE A 233 5.04 4.72 -10.00
N TYR A 234 5.97 5.34 -10.72
CA TYR A 234 6.11 6.77 -10.87
C TYR A 234 6.06 7.11 -12.36
N THR A 235 4.90 7.54 -12.83
CA THR A 235 4.63 7.74 -14.28
C THR A 235 5.31 8.95 -14.87
N GLY A 236 5.73 9.90 -14.03
CA GLY A 236 6.38 11.14 -14.45
C GLY A 236 7.91 11.11 -14.37
N ASP A 237 8.54 9.96 -14.65
CA ASP A 237 9.99 9.88 -14.79
C ASP A 237 10.46 10.85 -15.90
N PRO A 238 11.40 11.77 -15.60
CA PRO A 238 11.86 12.75 -16.60
C PRO A 238 12.48 12.15 -17.85
N LEU A 239 13.00 10.92 -17.78
CA LEU A 239 13.66 10.24 -18.90
C LEU A 239 12.70 9.35 -19.69
N GLN A 240 11.74 8.75 -18.99
CA GLN A 240 10.81 7.77 -19.56
C GLN A 240 9.40 7.95 -19.00
N PRO A 241 8.77 9.11 -19.23
CA PRO A 241 7.41 9.34 -18.76
C PRO A 241 6.41 8.47 -19.54
N TRP A 242 5.36 8.02 -18.87
CA TRP A 242 4.32 7.19 -19.47
C TRP A 242 2.97 7.42 -18.80
N ARG A 243 1.90 6.95 -19.44
CA ARG A 243 0.52 7.09 -18.96
C ARG A 243 -0.13 5.72 -18.79
N HIS A 244 -1.00 5.57 -17.81
CA HIS A 244 -1.75 4.35 -17.60
C HIS A 244 -2.72 4.01 -18.73
N ASP A 245 -3.22 5.01 -19.47
CA ASP A 245 -4.12 4.86 -20.61
C ASP A 245 -3.39 4.65 -21.95
N ASP A 246 -2.10 4.37 -21.95
CA ASP A 246 -1.37 3.99 -23.17
C ASP A 246 -1.56 2.49 -23.45
N GLU A 247 -2.54 2.19 -24.33
CA GLU A 247 -2.90 0.82 -24.69
C GLU A 247 -1.76 -0.01 -25.26
N LYS A 248 -0.86 0.61 -26.01
CA LYS A 248 0.26 -0.11 -26.66
C LYS A 248 1.39 -0.42 -25.70
N LEU A 249 1.66 0.50 -24.79
CA LEU A 249 2.78 0.40 -23.88
C LEU A 249 2.40 -0.35 -22.59
N VAL A 250 1.24 -0.05 -22.04
CA VAL A 250 0.90 -0.45 -20.66
C VAL A 250 -0.02 -1.66 -20.60
N TYR A 251 -0.95 -1.82 -21.54
CA TYR A 251 -1.90 -2.93 -21.50
C TYR A 251 -1.24 -4.33 -21.60
N PRO A 252 -0.18 -4.54 -22.39
CA PRO A 252 0.57 -5.81 -22.33
C PRO A 252 1.13 -6.14 -20.93
N PHE A 253 1.51 -5.11 -20.17
CA PHE A 253 1.91 -5.29 -18.76
C PHE A 253 0.71 -5.64 -17.87
N TYR A 254 -0.44 -4.99 -18.07
CA TYR A 254 -1.65 -5.32 -17.29
C TYR A 254 -2.08 -6.77 -17.51
N GLU A 255 -2.11 -7.22 -18.75
CA GLU A 255 -2.39 -8.62 -19.08
C GLU A 255 -1.38 -9.57 -18.43
N LYS A 256 -0.11 -9.23 -18.53
CA LYS A 256 0.97 -10.03 -17.94
C LYS A 256 0.85 -10.12 -16.42
N THR A 257 0.65 -9.00 -15.72
CA THR A 257 0.56 -9.01 -14.26
C THR A 257 -0.69 -9.72 -13.75
N LEU A 258 -1.81 -9.63 -14.47
CA LEU A 258 -3.01 -10.42 -14.16
C LEU A 258 -2.77 -11.93 -14.31
N GLN A 259 -2.10 -12.35 -15.38
CA GLN A 259 -1.69 -13.75 -15.58
C GLN A 259 -0.77 -14.26 -14.47
N LEU A 260 0.11 -13.39 -13.96
CA LEU A 260 1.02 -13.69 -12.86
C LEU A 260 0.36 -13.61 -11.47
N GLY A 261 -0.91 -13.15 -11.39
CA GLY A 261 -1.68 -13.09 -10.15
C GLY A 261 -1.49 -11.84 -9.31
N VAL A 262 -0.69 -10.86 -9.73
CA VAL A 262 -0.54 -9.57 -9.04
C VAL A 262 -1.52 -8.56 -9.62
N ARG A 263 -2.49 -8.12 -8.81
CA ARG A 263 -3.60 -7.27 -9.27
C ARG A 263 -3.55 -5.84 -8.75
N ASN A 264 -2.75 -5.58 -7.73
CA ASN A 264 -2.69 -4.28 -7.08
C ASN A 264 -1.58 -3.44 -7.71
N ILE A 265 -1.95 -2.28 -8.21
CA ILE A 265 -1.04 -1.31 -8.81
C ILE A 265 -1.20 0.01 -8.07
N CYS A 266 -0.15 0.43 -7.39
CA CYS A 266 -0.04 1.73 -6.76
C CYS A 266 0.73 2.67 -7.69
N THR A 267 0.25 3.89 -7.83
CA THR A 267 0.93 4.88 -8.65
C THR A 267 1.05 6.22 -7.95
N HIS A 268 2.17 6.89 -8.16
CA HIS A 268 2.36 8.26 -7.68
C HIS A 268 1.64 9.22 -8.64
N LYS A 269 0.62 9.89 -8.15
CA LYS A 269 -0.12 10.93 -8.84
C LYS A 269 -0.30 12.14 -7.91
N GLY A 270 -0.60 13.27 -8.46
CA GLY A 270 -0.88 14.49 -7.72
C GLY A 270 0.32 15.43 -7.65
N LEU A 271 1.24 15.24 -6.70
CA LEU A 271 2.40 16.11 -6.54
C LEU A 271 3.43 15.85 -7.65
N PRO A 272 3.59 16.77 -8.63
CA PRO A 272 4.59 16.59 -9.66
C PRO A 272 6.00 16.80 -9.09
N LEU A 273 6.91 15.91 -9.46
CA LEU A 273 8.32 16.18 -9.27
C LEU A 273 8.77 17.25 -10.28
N PRO A 274 9.75 18.11 -9.92
CA PRO A 274 10.26 19.11 -10.85
C PRO A 274 10.84 18.46 -12.10
N GLY A 275 10.40 18.92 -13.28
CA GLY A 275 10.93 18.42 -14.54
C GLY A 275 9.87 18.27 -15.63
N PRO A 276 10.27 17.79 -16.82
CA PRO A 276 9.39 17.69 -17.99
C PRO A 276 8.26 16.66 -17.86
N GLY A 277 8.32 15.77 -16.87
CA GLY A 277 7.30 14.75 -16.60
C GLY A 277 6.10 15.22 -15.78
N ALA A 278 5.96 16.50 -15.47
CA ALA A 278 4.95 17.01 -14.55
C ALA A 278 3.50 16.64 -14.94
N ASP A 279 3.16 16.68 -16.23
CA ASP A 279 1.82 16.35 -16.73
C ASP A 279 1.45 14.87 -16.57
N TYR A 280 2.45 13.99 -16.49
CA TYR A 280 2.24 12.56 -16.29
C TYR A 280 1.87 12.19 -14.84
N PHE A 281 1.94 13.13 -13.90
CA PHE A 281 1.45 12.96 -12.53
C PHE A 281 -0.03 13.30 -12.36
N ARG A 282 -0.73 13.71 -13.42
CA ARG A 282 -2.18 13.93 -13.39
C ARG A 282 -2.91 12.59 -13.29
N PRO A 283 -4.01 12.50 -12.52
CA PRO A 283 -4.71 11.24 -12.28
C PRO A 283 -5.71 10.83 -13.38
N ASP A 284 -5.92 11.67 -14.39
CA ASP A 284 -6.95 11.46 -15.43
C ASP A 284 -6.73 10.22 -16.30
N ASP A 285 -5.49 9.74 -16.41
CA ASP A 285 -5.15 8.52 -17.14
C ASP A 285 -5.55 7.24 -16.40
N VAL A 286 -5.57 7.28 -15.07
CA VAL A 286 -5.94 6.11 -14.25
C VAL A 286 -7.41 5.76 -14.45
N LEU A 287 -8.28 6.77 -14.50
CA LEU A 287 -9.73 6.56 -14.71
C LEU A 287 -10.07 5.94 -16.07
N LYS A 288 -9.22 6.14 -17.07
CA LYS A 288 -9.43 5.56 -18.40
C LYS A 288 -8.87 4.15 -18.52
N ALA A 289 -7.86 3.82 -17.72
CA ALA A 289 -7.22 2.52 -17.72
C ALA A 289 -7.92 1.50 -16.81
N ALA A 290 -8.74 1.96 -15.85
CA ALA A 290 -9.52 1.14 -14.94
C ALA A 290 -10.87 0.72 -15.55
#